data_f3fb47c7806be98664417ad33abe2a35
#
_entry.id   f3fb47c7806be98664417ad33abe2a35
#
_cell.length_a   1.000
_cell.length_b   1.000
_cell.length_c   1.000
_cell.angle_alpha   90.00
_cell.angle_beta   90.00
_cell.angle_gamma   90.00
#
_symmetry.space_group_name_H-M   'P 1'
#
loop_
_entity.id
_entity.type
_entity.pdbx_description
1 polymer ?
#
loop_
_entity_poly.entity_id
_entity_poly.type
_entity_poly.pdbx_seq_one_letter_code
_entity_poly.pdbx_strand_id
1 'polypeptide(L)'
;KRELYRFIDRLRIQLGVKPLSQPIDTIAFCRSQKNIELVYHPFSTSGFCAAALLGEKGDTIVLNARHSVEELNFDCGHELIHLTKHRGLGLSSFHCFDTLKPKQDPFIEWEANEGAAELTVPYRSFLPLLSDAYPQLRTWQDMDFLRYRLARRYQVTETVIAYRMESLKYEFFQYLSGTPLENLHFLSRRELSKQGVSILSLNELEDRFTKFQEPNQSLKNTALLRQR
;
A
#
# COMPACT_ATOMS: atom_id res chain seq x y z
N LYS A 1 -8.95 -11.81 -2.13
CA LYS A 1 -8.14 -10.97 -3.02
C LYS A 1 -8.83 -10.73 -4.36
N ARG A 2 -9.27 -11.77 -5.09
CA ARG A 2 -9.97 -11.65 -6.38
C ARG A 2 -11.19 -10.72 -6.32
N GLU A 3 -12.04 -10.84 -5.31
CA GLU A 3 -13.23 -10.00 -5.15
C GLU A 3 -12.87 -8.54 -4.88
N LEU A 4 -11.87 -8.30 -4.05
CA LEU A 4 -11.34 -6.95 -3.79
C LEU A 4 -10.86 -6.31 -5.09
N TYR A 5 -10.07 -7.02 -5.91
CA TYR A 5 -9.55 -6.48 -7.17
C TYR A 5 -10.66 -6.20 -8.20
N ARG A 6 -11.69 -7.06 -8.26
CA ARG A 6 -12.88 -6.77 -9.07
C ARG A 6 -13.64 -5.54 -8.57
N PHE A 7 -13.70 -5.34 -7.26
CA PHE A 7 -14.26 -4.11 -6.69
C PHE A 7 -13.43 -2.89 -7.10
N ILE A 8 -12.11 -2.93 -6.97
CA ILE A 8 -11.21 -1.85 -7.38
C ILE A 8 -11.35 -1.54 -8.88
N ASP A 9 -11.42 -2.55 -9.73
CA ASP A 9 -11.63 -2.36 -11.17
C ASP A 9 -12.95 -1.61 -11.46
N ARG A 10 -14.05 -1.99 -10.79
CA ARG A 10 -15.33 -1.27 -10.91
C ARG A 10 -15.22 0.16 -10.38
N LEU A 11 -14.59 0.35 -9.23
CA LEU A 11 -14.34 1.67 -8.65
C LEU A 11 -13.57 2.55 -9.63
N ARG A 12 -12.47 2.07 -10.21
CA ARG A 12 -11.70 2.80 -11.23
C ARG A 12 -12.54 3.21 -12.43
N ILE A 13 -13.39 2.29 -12.95
CA ILE A 13 -14.29 2.58 -14.07
C ILE A 13 -15.30 3.68 -13.70
N GLN A 14 -15.90 3.59 -12.51
CA GLN A 14 -16.85 4.60 -12.01
C GLN A 14 -16.18 5.97 -11.85
N LEU A 15 -14.93 6.00 -11.45
CA LEU A 15 -14.12 7.19 -11.25
C LEU A 15 -13.50 7.73 -12.56
N GLY A 16 -13.78 7.10 -13.70
CA GLY A 16 -13.25 7.51 -15.01
C GLY A 16 -11.75 7.26 -15.20
N VAL A 17 -11.10 6.47 -14.34
CA VAL A 17 -9.68 6.17 -14.43
C VAL A 17 -9.44 5.02 -15.41
N LYS A 18 -8.85 5.33 -16.56
CA LYS A 18 -8.48 4.37 -17.61
C LYS A 18 -7.12 4.72 -18.18
N PRO A 19 -6.30 3.70 -18.54
CA PRO A 19 -6.50 2.26 -18.41
C PRO A 19 -6.41 1.76 -16.96
N LEU A 20 -6.88 0.53 -16.68
CA LEU A 20 -6.85 -0.08 -15.33
C LEU A 20 -5.42 -0.30 -14.79
N SER A 21 -4.41 -0.21 -15.64
CA SER A 21 -2.98 -0.24 -15.28
C SER A 21 -2.41 1.11 -14.80
N GLN A 22 -3.20 2.18 -14.88
CA GLN A 22 -2.73 3.52 -14.48
C GLN A 22 -2.72 3.66 -12.95
N PRO A 23 -1.61 4.07 -12.31
CA PRO A 23 -1.59 4.45 -10.90
C PRO A 23 -2.54 5.63 -10.65
N ILE A 24 -3.11 5.70 -9.46
CA ILE A 24 -3.92 6.84 -9.03
C ILE A 24 -3.11 7.66 -8.02
N ASP A 25 -2.98 8.95 -8.28
CA ASP A 25 -2.71 9.94 -7.24
C ASP A 25 -4.01 10.13 -6.44
N THR A 26 -4.10 9.46 -5.29
CA THR A 26 -5.31 9.39 -4.49
C THR A 26 -5.66 10.74 -3.86
N ILE A 27 -4.66 11.57 -3.57
CA ILE A 27 -4.86 12.92 -3.05
C ILE A 27 -5.48 13.82 -4.12
N ALA A 28 -4.86 13.88 -5.32
CA ALA A 28 -5.40 14.65 -6.43
C ALA A 28 -6.79 14.16 -6.82
N PHE A 29 -6.99 12.85 -6.80
CA PHE A 29 -8.29 12.24 -7.04
C PHE A 29 -9.34 12.70 -6.00
N CYS A 30 -9.10 12.52 -4.69
CA CYS A 30 -10.05 12.90 -3.65
C CYS A 30 -10.36 14.41 -3.65
N ARG A 31 -9.36 15.26 -3.93
CA ARG A 31 -9.57 16.71 -4.10
C ARG A 31 -10.52 17.06 -5.25
N SER A 32 -10.57 16.22 -6.28
CA SER A 32 -11.49 16.44 -7.42
C SER A 32 -12.93 16.04 -7.12
N GLN A 33 -13.18 15.29 -6.03
CA GLN A 33 -14.50 14.81 -5.66
C GLN A 33 -15.25 15.87 -4.83
N LYS A 34 -16.46 16.24 -5.26
CA LYS A 34 -17.28 17.25 -4.57
C LYS A 34 -17.80 16.80 -3.20
N ASN A 35 -17.84 15.51 -2.95
CA ASN A 35 -18.39 14.90 -1.74
C ASN A 35 -17.31 14.36 -0.79
N ILE A 36 -16.02 14.62 -1.06
CA ILE A 36 -14.93 14.24 -0.18
C ILE A 36 -14.14 15.50 0.19
N GLU A 37 -14.02 15.78 1.47
CA GLU A 37 -13.16 16.82 2.02
C GLU A 37 -11.86 16.22 2.49
N LEU A 38 -10.71 16.82 2.12
CA LEU A 38 -9.39 16.45 2.64
C LEU A 38 -8.95 17.47 3.70
N VAL A 39 -8.74 16.98 4.92
CA VAL A 39 -8.24 17.77 6.06
C VAL A 39 -6.84 17.28 6.41
N TYR A 40 -5.91 18.22 6.60
CA TYR A 40 -4.54 17.92 7.03
C TYR A 40 -4.36 18.40 8.46
N HIS A 41 -4.00 17.48 9.36
CA HIS A 41 -3.77 17.81 10.77
C HIS A 41 -2.46 17.17 11.29
N PRO A 42 -1.58 17.94 11.98
CA PRO A 42 -0.35 17.40 12.51
C PRO A 42 -0.62 16.66 13.83
N PHE A 43 -0.94 15.36 13.75
CA PHE A 43 -1.20 14.56 14.94
C PHE A 43 0.07 14.37 15.80
N SER A 44 -0.09 14.48 17.11
CA SER A 44 0.95 14.17 18.10
C SER A 44 0.89 12.73 18.59
N THR A 45 -0.22 12.03 18.34
CA THR A 45 -0.40 10.62 18.71
C THR A 45 0.53 9.75 17.87
N SER A 46 1.40 9.00 18.54
CA SER A 46 2.32 8.10 17.87
C SER A 46 1.56 7.06 17.05
N GLY A 47 1.99 6.89 15.81
CA GLY A 47 1.48 5.88 14.91
C GLY A 47 0.10 6.17 14.30
N PHE A 48 -0.48 7.36 14.46
CA PHE A 48 -1.72 7.73 13.77
C PHE A 48 -1.40 8.23 12.35
N CYS A 49 -1.96 7.57 11.33
CA CYS A 49 -1.72 7.89 9.93
C CYS A 49 -2.85 8.75 9.33
N ALA A 50 -4.08 8.26 9.41
CA ALA A 50 -5.23 8.91 8.78
C ALA A 50 -6.55 8.47 9.43
N ALA A 51 -7.66 9.12 9.03
CA ALA A 51 -9.01 8.67 9.37
C ALA A 51 -10.00 9.00 8.25
N ALA A 52 -10.96 8.10 8.03
CA ALA A 52 -12.15 8.34 7.22
C ALA A 52 -13.36 8.60 8.11
N LEU A 53 -14.06 9.69 7.85
CA LEU A 53 -15.29 10.07 8.53
C LEU A 53 -16.44 10.06 7.51
N LEU A 54 -17.45 9.24 7.77
CA LEU A 54 -18.62 9.12 6.89
C LEU A 54 -19.69 10.09 7.33
N GLY A 55 -20.08 11.01 6.43
CA GLY A 55 -21.11 12.00 6.69
C GLY A 55 -22.33 11.86 5.76
N GLU A 56 -23.47 12.38 6.20
CA GLU A 56 -24.70 12.36 5.40
C GLU A 56 -24.62 13.26 4.15
N LYS A 57 -23.90 14.38 4.25
CA LYS A 57 -23.76 15.39 3.18
C LYS A 57 -22.44 15.33 2.42
N GLY A 58 -21.49 14.55 2.91
CA GLY A 58 -20.16 14.38 2.37
C GLY A 58 -19.26 13.69 3.37
N ASP A 59 -18.18 13.14 2.87
CA ASP A 59 -17.19 12.42 3.66
C ASP A 59 -15.97 13.28 3.91
N THR A 60 -15.23 12.97 4.96
CA THR A 60 -13.95 13.64 5.26
C THR A 60 -12.86 12.61 5.41
N ILE A 61 -11.72 12.84 4.74
CA ILE A 61 -10.48 12.12 4.99
C ILE A 61 -9.56 13.06 5.74
N VAL A 62 -9.15 12.67 6.94
CA VAL A 62 -8.19 13.40 7.76
C VAL A 62 -6.83 12.73 7.62
N LEU A 63 -5.82 13.46 7.14
CA LEU A 63 -4.47 12.98 6.91
C LEU A 63 -3.48 13.58 7.91
N ASN A 64 -2.48 12.81 8.31
CA ASN A 64 -1.43 13.30 9.19
C ASN A 64 -0.45 14.21 8.41
N ALA A 65 -0.53 15.52 8.64
CA ALA A 65 0.31 16.52 7.98
C ALA A 65 1.83 16.37 8.23
N ARG A 66 2.24 15.43 9.09
CA ARG A 66 3.67 15.12 9.34
C ARG A 66 4.22 14.05 8.40
N HIS A 67 3.34 13.35 7.69
CA HIS A 67 3.73 12.31 6.73
C HIS A 67 4.29 12.94 5.44
N SER A 68 5.19 12.22 4.78
CA SER A 68 5.67 12.57 3.45
C SER A 68 4.55 12.51 2.41
N VAL A 69 4.77 13.08 1.23
CA VAL A 69 3.78 13.04 0.13
C VAL A 69 3.48 11.60 -0.30
N GLU A 70 4.50 10.75 -0.28
CA GLU A 70 4.40 9.33 -0.63
C GLU A 70 3.57 8.53 0.40
N GLU A 71 3.75 8.82 1.70
CA GLU A 71 2.91 8.25 2.76
C GLU A 71 1.48 8.75 2.65
N LEU A 72 1.28 10.05 2.51
CA LEU A 72 -0.04 10.66 2.37
C LEU A 72 -0.82 10.10 1.17
N ASN A 73 -0.14 9.80 0.05
CA ASN A 73 -0.79 9.22 -1.12
C ASN A 73 -1.33 7.81 -0.81
N PHE A 74 -0.57 6.98 -0.09
CA PHE A 74 -1.02 5.66 0.31
C PHE A 74 -2.12 5.73 1.38
N ASP A 75 -1.94 6.55 2.42
CA ASP A 75 -2.91 6.75 3.51
C ASP A 75 -4.27 7.24 2.97
N CYS A 76 -4.25 8.20 2.05
CA CYS A 76 -5.47 8.68 1.39
C CYS A 76 -6.17 7.57 0.60
N GLY A 77 -5.41 6.72 -0.08
CA GLY A 77 -5.92 5.53 -0.77
C GLY A 77 -6.56 4.53 0.18
N HIS A 78 -5.94 4.29 1.35
CA HIS A 78 -6.46 3.42 2.41
C HIS A 78 -7.83 3.93 2.91
N GLU A 79 -7.93 5.21 3.25
CA GLU A 79 -9.19 5.82 3.71
C GLU A 79 -10.26 5.85 2.60
N LEU A 80 -9.86 6.00 1.33
CA LEU A 80 -10.78 5.91 0.20
C LEU A 80 -11.43 4.53 0.08
N ILE A 81 -10.69 3.46 0.38
CA ILE A 81 -11.27 2.10 0.43
C ILE A 81 -12.29 2.00 1.55
N HIS A 82 -12.03 2.54 2.74
CA HIS A 82 -13.01 2.58 3.83
C HIS A 82 -14.26 3.34 3.42
N LEU A 83 -14.14 4.52 2.83
CA LEU A 83 -15.28 5.33 2.38
C LEU A 83 -16.13 4.64 1.30
N THR A 84 -15.52 3.81 0.46
CA THR A 84 -16.21 3.21 -0.69
C THR A 84 -16.66 1.78 -0.43
N LYS A 85 -15.75 0.91 0.01
CA LYS A 85 -16.01 -0.53 0.20
C LYS A 85 -16.66 -0.84 1.54
N HIS A 86 -16.25 -0.13 2.60
CA HIS A 86 -16.66 -0.44 3.97
C HIS A 86 -17.81 0.44 4.48
N ARG A 87 -18.31 1.36 3.67
CA ARG A 87 -19.45 2.24 4.02
C ARG A 87 -20.68 1.49 4.56
N GLY A 88 -20.97 0.32 4.03
CA GLY A 88 -22.14 -0.50 4.42
C GLY A 88 -22.03 -1.19 5.78
N LEU A 89 -20.93 -1.06 6.51
CA LEU A 89 -20.71 -1.73 7.80
C LEU A 89 -21.38 -1.02 8.99
N GLY A 90 -22.04 0.12 8.76
CA GLY A 90 -22.74 0.87 9.82
C GLY A 90 -21.80 1.63 10.76
N LEU A 91 -20.53 1.77 10.42
CA LEU A 91 -19.55 2.58 11.16
C LEU A 91 -19.57 4.01 10.65
N SER A 92 -19.42 4.99 11.53
CA SER A 92 -19.32 6.41 11.19
C SER A 92 -17.90 6.89 10.93
N SER A 93 -16.89 6.11 11.36
CA SER A 93 -15.49 6.45 11.16
C SER A 93 -14.59 5.22 11.13
N PHE A 94 -13.48 5.34 10.41
CA PHE A 94 -12.34 4.43 10.41
C PHE A 94 -11.08 5.19 10.78
N HIS A 95 -10.09 4.51 11.37
CA HIS A 95 -8.84 5.14 11.82
C HIS A 95 -7.66 4.26 11.42
N CYS A 96 -6.71 4.81 10.69
CA CYS A 96 -5.48 4.14 10.29
C CYS A 96 -4.36 4.41 11.30
N PHE A 97 -3.62 3.35 11.63
CA PHE A 97 -2.44 3.40 12.50
C PHE A 97 -1.30 2.57 11.90
N ASP A 98 -0.06 2.94 12.18
CA ASP A 98 1.15 2.17 11.81
C ASP A 98 1.07 0.71 12.27
N THR A 99 0.39 0.47 13.41
CA THR A 99 0.19 -0.87 13.96
C THR A 99 -1.28 -1.14 14.22
N LEU A 100 -1.75 -2.33 13.89
CA LEU A 100 -3.13 -2.76 14.13
C LEU A 100 -3.49 -2.62 15.62
N LYS A 101 -4.57 -1.88 15.91
CA LYS A 101 -5.06 -1.69 17.27
C LYS A 101 -6.05 -2.81 17.66
N PRO A 102 -6.18 -3.17 18.96
CA PRO A 102 -7.02 -4.29 19.41
C PRO A 102 -8.49 -4.24 19.00
N LYS A 103 -9.01 -3.07 18.64
CA LYS A 103 -10.40 -2.87 18.24
C LYS A 103 -10.62 -2.83 16.71
N GLN A 104 -9.55 -2.90 15.92
CA GLN A 104 -9.64 -2.92 14.46
C GLN A 104 -9.85 -4.35 13.97
N ASP A 105 -10.71 -4.53 12.97
CA ASP A 105 -10.86 -5.81 12.29
C ASP A 105 -9.70 -6.04 11.32
N PRO A 106 -8.87 -7.07 11.53
CA PRO A 106 -7.69 -7.31 10.70
C PRO A 106 -8.02 -7.58 9.23
N PHE A 107 -9.22 -8.08 8.93
CA PHE A 107 -9.63 -8.34 7.55
C PHE A 107 -10.02 -7.05 6.83
N ILE A 108 -10.74 -6.15 7.50
CA ILE A 108 -11.12 -4.82 6.98
C ILE A 108 -9.87 -3.98 6.71
N GLU A 109 -8.92 -3.98 7.66
CA GLU A 109 -7.65 -3.27 7.51
C GLU A 109 -6.77 -3.88 6.39
N TRP A 110 -6.77 -5.21 6.26
CA TRP A 110 -6.10 -5.86 5.12
C TRP A 110 -6.75 -5.45 3.79
N GLU A 111 -8.09 -5.41 3.70
CA GLU A 111 -8.77 -4.96 2.47
C GLU A 111 -8.42 -3.50 2.14
N ALA A 112 -8.33 -2.62 3.13
CA ALA A 112 -7.96 -1.23 2.95
C ALA A 112 -6.51 -1.09 2.47
N ASN A 113 -5.55 -1.79 3.10
CA ASN A 113 -4.14 -1.79 2.70
C ASN A 113 -3.93 -2.38 1.29
N GLU A 114 -4.50 -3.55 1.01
CA GLU A 114 -4.38 -4.21 -0.29
C GLU A 114 -5.10 -3.41 -1.39
N GLY A 115 -6.23 -2.78 -1.06
CA GLY A 115 -6.97 -1.90 -1.96
C GLY A 115 -6.20 -0.63 -2.29
N ALA A 116 -5.62 0.04 -1.30
CA ALA A 116 -4.75 1.20 -1.49
C ALA A 116 -3.54 0.85 -2.36
N ALA A 117 -2.92 -0.31 -2.10
CA ALA A 117 -1.81 -0.80 -2.90
C ALA A 117 -2.21 -1.07 -4.36
N GLU A 118 -3.41 -1.60 -4.63
CA GLU A 118 -3.90 -1.78 -6.01
C GLU A 118 -4.29 -0.46 -6.67
N LEU A 119 -4.76 0.54 -5.92
CA LEU A 119 -5.03 1.88 -6.46
C LEU A 119 -3.73 2.60 -6.88
N THR A 120 -2.72 2.59 -6.02
CA THR A 120 -1.47 3.33 -6.22
C THR A 120 -0.46 2.55 -7.05
N VAL A 121 -0.40 1.23 -6.90
CA VAL A 121 0.56 0.32 -7.58
C VAL A 121 -0.21 -0.84 -8.24
N PRO A 122 -0.96 -0.60 -9.32
CA PRO A 122 -1.79 -1.62 -9.94
C PRO A 122 -0.96 -2.78 -10.52
N TYR A 123 -1.38 -4.03 -10.25
CA TYR A 123 -0.65 -5.21 -10.68
C TYR A 123 -0.42 -5.27 -12.19
N ARG A 124 -1.37 -4.72 -12.97
CA ARG A 124 -1.31 -4.70 -14.44
C ARG A 124 -0.14 -3.87 -15.01
N SER A 125 0.36 -2.89 -14.26
CA SER A 125 1.59 -2.16 -14.62
C SER A 125 2.80 -2.65 -13.84
N PHE A 126 2.59 -3.14 -12.62
CA PHE A 126 3.67 -3.51 -11.71
C PHE A 126 4.34 -4.83 -12.11
N LEU A 127 3.56 -5.89 -12.41
CA LEU A 127 4.11 -7.21 -12.75
C LEU A 127 4.97 -7.19 -14.02
N PRO A 128 4.58 -6.53 -15.13
CA PRO A 128 5.46 -6.41 -16.30
C PRO A 128 6.77 -5.71 -15.97
N LEU A 129 6.74 -4.57 -15.25
CA LEU A 129 7.95 -3.84 -14.86
C LEU A 129 8.88 -4.67 -13.97
N LEU A 130 8.30 -5.44 -13.05
CA LEU A 130 9.07 -6.33 -12.18
C LEU A 130 9.67 -7.48 -12.98
N SER A 131 8.93 -8.04 -13.94
CA SER A 131 9.40 -9.10 -14.84
C SER A 131 10.56 -8.64 -15.72
N ASP A 132 10.47 -7.43 -16.27
CA ASP A 132 11.53 -6.85 -17.12
C ASP A 132 12.82 -6.59 -16.31
N ALA A 133 12.69 -6.20 -15.04
CA ALA A 133 13.82 -5.96 -14.15
C ALA A 133 14.43 -7.26 -13.58
N TYR A 134 13.63 -8.30 -13.39
CA TYR A 134 14.00 -9.52 -12.67
C TYR A 134 15.30 -10.19 -13.16
N PRO A 135 15.56 -10.35 -14.49
CA PRO A 135 16.81 -10.96 -14.97
C PRO A 135 18.08 -10.19 -14.60
N GLN A 136 17.97 -8.92 -14.22
CA GLN A 136 19.08 -8.02 -13.89
C GLN A 136 19.39 -8.00 -12.39
N LEU A 137 18.48 -8.53 -11.55
CA LEU A 137 18.65 -8.55 -10.10
C LEU A 137 19.68 -9.63 -9.70
N ARG A 138 20.88 -9.22 -9.31
CA ARG A 138 21.98 -10.11 -8.91
C ARG A 138 22.34 -9.95 -7.44
N THR A 139 22.12 -8.78 -6.87
CA THR A 139 22.50 -8.41 -5.52
C THR A 139 21.34 -7.79 -4.75
N TRP A 140 21.49 -7.66 -3.43
CA TRP A 140 20.52 -6.92 -2.61
C TRP A 140 20.48 -5.44 -2.96
N GLN A 141 21.61 -4.86 -3.39
CA GLN A 141 21.68 -3.47 -3.85
C GLN A 141 20.85 -3.25 -5.12
N ASP A 142 20.81 -4.22 -6.05
CA ASP A 142 19.97 -4.13 -7.24
C ASP A 142 18.49 -4.12 -6.84
N MET A 143 18.11 -4.92 -5.84
CA MET A 143 16.74 -4.96 -5.32
C MET A 143 16.37 -3.64 -4.62
N ASP A 144 17.26 -3.09 -3.79
CA ASP A 144 17.05 -1.81 -3.12
C ASP A 144 16.89 -0.68 -4.13
N PHE A 145 17.75 -0.64 -5.15
CA PHE A 145 17.66 0.34 -6.23
C PHE A 145 16.36 0.19 -7.04
N LEU A 146 15.92 -1.04 -7.31
CA LEU A 146 14.65 -1.29 -7.98
C LEU A 146 13.48 -0.77 -7.15
N ARG A 147 13.45 -1.07 -5.82
CA ARG A 147 12.40 -0.55 -4.91
C ARG A 147 12.35 0.97 -4.92
N TYR A 148 13.50 1.62 -4.78
CA TYR A 148 13.60 3.08 -4.85
C TYR A 148 13.03 3.64 -6.15
N ARG A 149 13.41 3.08 -7.32
CA ARG A 149 12.91 3.53 -8.62
C ARG A 149 11.40 3.34 -8.77
N LEU A 150 10.87 2.20 -8.30
CA LEU A 150 9.43 1.92 -8.35
C LEU A 150 8.66 2.82 -7.38
N ALA A 151 9.18 3.09 -6.19
CA ALA A 151 8.60 4.02 -5.22
C ALA A 151 8.42 5.42 -5.84
N ARG A 152 9.47 5.93 -6.47
CA ARG A 152 9.43 7.22 -7.20
C ARG A 152 8.42 7.22 -8.35
N ARG A 153 8.35 6.12 -9.12
CA ARG A 153 7.44 5.98 -10.26
C ARG A 153 5.97 6.00 -9.82
N TYR A 154 5.66 5.32 -8.72
CA TYR A 154 4.30 5.15 -8.21
C TYR A 154 3.91 6.18 -7.14
N GLN A 155 4.83 7.07 -6.75
CA GLN A 155 4.64 8.09 -5.71
C GLN A 155 4.14 7.47 -4.39
N VAL A 156 4.82 6.40 -3.97
CA VAL A 156 4.60 5.69 -2.71
C VAL A 156 5.94 5.43 -2.02
N THR A 157 5.92 5.00 -0.77
CA THR A 157 7.15 4.64 -0.05
C THR A 157 7.76 3.33 -0.56
N GLU A 158 9.04 3.12 -0.28
CA GLU A 158 9.73 1.84 -0.59
C GLU A 158 9.10 0.67 0.18
N THR A 159 8.54 0.92 1.37
CA THR A 159 7.79 -0.07 2.17
C THR A 159 6.55 -0.53 1.43
N VAL A 160 5.79 0.38 0.81
CA VAL A 160 4.61 0.03 -0.01
C VAL A 160 5.02 -0.81 -1.22
N ILE A 161 6.15 -0.49 -1.88
CA ILE A 161 6.67 -1.33 -2.98
C ILE A 161 7.07 -2.72 -2.47
N ALA A 162 7.75 -2.82 -1.34
CA ALA A 162 8.10 -4.10 -0.74
C ALA A 162 6.85 -4.92 -0.37
N TYR A 163 5.85 -4.27 0.21
CA TYR A 163 4.54 -4.88 0.47
C TYR A 163 3.89 -5.38 -0.83
N ARG A 164 3.94 -4.58 -1.89
CA ARG A 164 3.38 -4.96 -3.19
C ARG A 164 4.09 -6.15 -3.82
N MET A 165 5.43 -6.20 -3.74
CA MET A 165 6.22 -7.37 -4.16
C MET A 165 5.82 -8.62 -3.36
N GLU A 166 5.66 -8.47 -2.04
CA GLU A 166 5.28 -9.57 -1.15
C GLU A 166 3.84 -10.03 -1.41
N SER A 167 2.89 -9.12 -1.51
CA SER A 167 1.47 -9.43 -1.70
C SER A 167 1.18 -10.06 -3.06
N LEU A 168 1.98 -9.75 -4.09
CA LEU A 168 1.84 -10.25 -5.46
C LEU A 168 2.83 -11.37 -5.84
N LYS A 169 3.63 -11.88 -4.91
CA LYS A 169 4.69 -12.85 -5.27
C LYS A 169 4.14 -14.10 -5.96
N TYR A 170 2.97 -14.58 -5.57
CA TYR A 170 2.34 -15.74 -6.21
C TYR A 170 1.89 -15.42 -7.65
N GLU A 171 1.26 -14.27 -7.85
CA GLU A 171 0.82 -13.77 -9.15
C GLU A 171 2.04 -13.46 -10.05
N PHE A 172 3.13 -12.98 -9.46
CA PHE A 172 4.38 -12.74 -10.17
C PHE A 172 4.99 -14.04 -10.72
N PHE A 173 5.02 -15.11 -9.93
CA PHE A 173 5.49 -16.41 -10.41
C PHE A 173 4.62 -16.97 -11.54
N GLN A 174 3.30 -16.81 -11.48
CA GLN A 174 2.42 -17.19 -12.59
C GLN A 174 2.75 -16.40 -13.86
N TYR A 175 2.94 -15.07 -13.71
CA TYR A 175 3.28 -14.18 -14.83
C TYR A 175 4.63 -14.55 -15.45
N LEU A 176 5.66 -14.79 -14.65
CA LEU A 176 6.97 -15.27 -15.11
C LEU A 176 6.90 -16.63 -15.82
N SER A 177 5.94 -17.47 -15.44
CA SER A 177 5.69 -18.78 -16.09
C SER A 177 4.84 -18.66 -17.36
N GLY A 178 4.55 -17.43 -17.84
CA GLY A 178 3.84 -17.18 -19.08
C GLY A 178 2.32 -17.05 -18.95
N THR A 179 1.75 -17.01 -17.73
CA THR A 179 0.31 -16.78 -17.55
C THR A 179 -0.01 -15.32 -17.89
N PRO A 180 -0.92 -15.03 -18.83
CA PRO A 180 -1.35 -13.67 -19.13
C PRO A 180 -1.97 -12.96 -17.93
N LEU A 181 -1.86 -11.62 -17.85
CA LEU A 181 -2.36 -10.81 -16.72
C LEU A 181 -3.85 -11.02 -16.41
N GLU A 182 -4.66 -11.20 -17.44
CA GLU A 182 -6.11 -11.45 -17.36
C GLU A 182 -6.46 -12.84 -16.80
N ASN A 183 -5.53 -13.79 -16.89
CA ASN A 183 -5.71 -15.18 -16.48
C ASN A 183 -5.04 -15.49 -15.13
N LEU A 184 -4.48 -14.51 -14.45
CA LEU A 184 -3.84 -14.70 -13.15
C LEU A 184 -4.84 -15.20 -12.10
N HIS A 185 -4.41 -16.16 -11.31
CA HIS A 185 -5.16 -16.70 -10.18
C HIS A 185 -4.79 -15.97 -8.90
N PHE A 186 -5.73 -15.22 -8.34
CA PHE A 186 -5.60 -14.54 -7.06
C PHE A 186 -6.13 -15.43 -5.94
N LEU A 187 -5.23 -16.01 -5.17
CA LEU A 187 -5.55 -16.87 -4.05
C LEU A 187 -5.71 -16.07 -2.76
N SER A 188 -6.54 -16.59 -1.85
CA SER A 188 -6.63 -16.08 -0.49
C SER A 188 -5.37 -16.46 0.32
N ARG A 189 -5.10 -15.72 1.41
CA ARG A 189 -3.98 -16.04 2.34
C ARG A 189 -4.07 -17.50 2.84
N ARG A 190 -5.29 -17.99 3.09
CA ARG A 190 -5.53 -19.38 3.53
C ARG A 190 -5.16 -20.40 2.45
N GLU A 191 -5.50 -20.14 1.19
CA GLU A 191 -5.16 -21.02 0.06
C GLU A 191 -3.66 -21.02 -0.20
N LEU A 192 -3.01 -19.85 -0.15
CA LEU A 192 -1.56 -19.71 -0.27
C LEU A 192 -0.82 -20.47 0.84
N SER A 193 -1.29 -20.32 2.10
CA SER A 193 -0.71 -21.05 3.24
C SER A 193 -0.79 -22.57 3.08
N LYS A 194 -1.89 -23.09 2.50
CA LYS A 194 -2.02 -24.53 2.19
C LYS A 194 -0.99 -25.00 1.14
N GLN A 195 -0.48 -24.10 0.31
CA GLN A 195 0.56 -24.36 -0.68
C GLN A 195 1.97 -24.03 -0.16
N GLY A 196 2.11 -23.75 1.14
CA GLY A 196 3.40 -23.40 1.75
C GLY A 196 3.86 -21.97 1.45
N VAL A 197 3.00 -21.12 0.87
CA VAL A 197 3.31 -19.73 0.56
C VAL A 197 2.83 -18.84 1.70
N SER A 198 3.77 -18.23 2.44
CA SER A 198 3.49 -17.23 3.46
C SER A 198 3.58 -15.83 2.85
N ILE A 199 2.65 -14.93 3.21
CA ILE A 199 2.66 -13.51 2.81
C ILE A 199 2.72 -12.67 4.08
N LEU A 200 3.68 -11.75 4.12
CA LEU A 200 3.82 -10.76 5.19
C LEU A 200 2.79 -9.64 4.99
N SER A 201 2.24 -9.15 6.09
CA SER A 201 1.42 -7.95 6.11
C SER A 201 2.29 -6.68 5.96
N LEU A 202 1.65 -5.55 5.69
CA LEU A 202 2.35 -4.26 5.64
C LEU A 202 3.06 -3.96 6.97
N ASN A 203 2.38 -4.14 8.09
CA ASN A 203 2.94 -3.90 9.41
C ASN A 203 4.14 -4.81 9.74
N GLU A 204 4.09 -6.11 9.34
CA GLU A 204 5.23 -7.02 9.51
C GLU A 204 6.45 -6.59 8.67
N LEU A 205 6.22 -5.97 7.52
CA LEU A 205 7.30 -5.41 6.69
C LEU A 205 7.85 -4.12 7.29
N GLU A 206 7.02 -3.21 7.77
CA GLU A 206 7.44 -1.98 8.45
C GLU A 206 8.31 -2.27 9.67
N ASP A 207 7.90 -3.22 10.52
CA ASP A 207 8.70 -3.69 11.65
C ASP A 207 10.07 -4.21 11.24
N ARG A 208 10.15 -4.92 10.10
CA ARG A 208 11.43 -5.40 9.57
C ARG A 208 12.31 -4.26 9.09
N PHE A 209 11.77 -3.32 8.32
CA PHE A 209 12.53 -2.17 7.82
C PHE A 209 13.06 -1.31 8.96
N THR A 210 12.26 -1.05 9.99
CA THR A 210 12.67 -0.28 11.17
C THR A 210 13.82 -0.97 11.92
N LYS A 211 13.72 -2.26 12.17
CA LYS A 211 14.77 -3.05 12.84
C LYS A 211 16.09 -3.12 12.07
N PHE A 212 16.06 -3.07 10.74
CA PHE A 212 17.28 -3.05 9.92
C PHE A 212 17.95 -1.67 9.85
N GLN A 213 17.24 -0.59 10.16
CA GLN A 213 17.82 0.76 10.18
C GLN A 213 18.54 1.10 11.50
N GLU A 214 18.16 0.50 12.63
CA GLU A 214 18.77 0.76 13.94
C GLU A 214 20.27 0.36 14.07
N PRO A 215 20.79 -0.76 13.51
CA PRO A 215 22.19 -1.13 13.66
C PRO A 215 23.18 -0.19 12.96
N ASN A 216 22.76 0.50 11.90
CA ASN A 216 23.66 1.38 11.14
C ASN A 216 23.95 2.72 11.82
N GLN A 217 23.10 3.19 12.75
CA GLN A 217 23.38 4.40 13.54
C GLN A 217 24.43 4.14 14.64
N SER A 218 24.45 2.93 15.24
CA SER A 218 25.45 2.58 16.24
C SER A 218 26.86 2.46 15.65
N LEU A 219 26.98 1.95 14.42
CA LEU A 219 28.27 1.83 13.71
C LEU A 219 28.81 3.20 13.27
N LYS A 220 27.96 4.14 12.86
CA LYS A 220 28.37 5.51 12.53
C LYS A 220 28.86 6.27 13.76
N ASN A 221 28.24 6.10 14.92
CA ASN A 221 28.67 6.71 16.18
C ASN A 221 29.97 6.12 16.68
N THR A 222 30.25 4.83 16.47
CA THR A 222 31.51 4.17 16.85
C THR A 222 32.68 4.60 15.94
N ALA A 223 32.42 4.87 14.67
CA ALA A 223 33.43 5.37 13.73
C ALA A 223 33.84 6.83 14.02
N LEU A 224 32.91 7.68 14.47
CA LEU A 224 33.17 9.07 14.86
C LEU A 224 33.95 9.18 16.17
N LEU A 225 33.84 8.21 17.08
CA LEU A 225 34.59 8.19 18.36
C LEU A 225 36.02 7.66 18.20
N ARG A 226 36.39 7.05 17.07
CA ARG A 226 37.78 6.59 16.78
C ARG A 226 38.62 7.60 16.03
N GLN A 227 38.07 8.78 15.69
CA GLN A 227 38.78 9.88 15.01
C GLN A 227 39.03 11.10 15.92
N ARG A 228 38.92 10.92 17.25
CA ARG A 228 39.34 11.94 18.25
C ARG A 228 40.50 11.45 19.10
#